data_7b7e4270cb51213553d11ef540881f6f
#
_entry.id   7b7e4270cb51213553d11ef540881f6f
#
_cell.length_a   1.000
_cell.length_b   1.000
_cell.length_c   1.000
_cell.angle_alpha   90.00
_cell.angle_beta   90.00
_cell.angle_gamma   90.00
#
_symmetry.space_group_name_H-M   'P 1'
#
loop_
_entity.id
_entity.type
_entity.pdbx_description
1 polymer ?
#
loop_
_entity_poly.entity_id
_entity_poly.type
_entity_poly.pdbx_seq_one_letter_code
_entity_poly.pdbx_strand_id
1 'polypeptide(L)'
;MPTYDLSHPLETGMQTYPDDPDVAISPHAGFDADGYRVTALSMGSHTGTHVDAPSHTERDGKTLGEFSLDTFRFDAQVADVRRDARAPIDVADLPEATDADLLVLHTGWDDHWGTDRYLDHPYLTEA
;
A
#
# COMPACT_ATOMS: atom_id res chain seq x y z
N MET A 1 -20.16 -8.98 -10.79
CA MET A 1 -19.04 -8.12 -11.23
C MET A 1 -17.75 -8.88 -10.97
N PRO A 2 -16.71 -8.76 -11.79
CA PRO A 2 -15.42 -9.37 -11.50
C PRO A 2 -14.81 -8.74 -10.23
N THR A 3 -14.04 -9.55 -9.50
CA THR A 3 -13.25 -9.10 -8.34
C THR A 3 -11.78 -9.18 -8.73
N TYR A 4 -11.02 -8.15 -8.38
CA TYR A 4 -9.59 -8.08 -8.66
C TYR A 4 -8.84 -7.91 -7.34
N ASP A 5 -7.75 -8.67 -7.19
CA ASP A 5 -6.77 -8.44 -6.14
C ASP A 5 -5.74 -7.43 -6.67
N LEU A 6 -5.64 -6.29 -6.01
CA LEU A 6 -4.71 -5.22 -6.35
C LEU A 6 -3.52 -5.14 -5.37
N SER A 7 -3.38 -6.15 -4.50
CA SER A 7 -2.30 -6.18 -3.51
C SER A 7 -1.05 -6.90 -4.02
N HIS A 8 0.11 -6.46 -3.54
CA HIS A 8 1.36 -7.20 -3.72
C HIS A 8 1.36 -8.45 -2.83
N PRO A 9 1.86 -9.61 -3.32
CA PRO A 9 2.10 -10.77 -2.48
C PRO A 9 3.08 -10.44 -1.34
N LEU A 10 2.80 -10.97 -0.14
CA LEU A 10 3.73 -10.88 0.98
C LEU A 10 4.74 -12.04 0.90
N GLU A 11 6.02 -11.71 0.78
CA GLU A 11 7.09 -12.68 0.61
C GLU A 11 8.29 -12.32 1.50
N THR A 12 9.02 -13.34 1.96
CA THR A 12 10.29 -13.10 2.68
C THR A 12 11.27 -12.37 1.78
N GLY A 13 11.81 -11.25 2.29
CA GLY A 13 12.78 -10.43 1.57
C GLY A 13 12.18 -9.58 0.45
N MET A 14 10.85 -9.41 0.42
CA MET A 14 10.21 -8.46 -0.50
C MET A 14 10.73 -7.05 -0.26
N GLN A 15 10.60 -6.18 -1.26
CA GLN A 15 11.02 -4.79 -1.15
C GLN A 15 10.22 -4.07 -0.04
N THR A 16 10.95 -3.36 0.81
CA THR A 16 10.41 -2.44 1.83
C THR A 16 10.94 -1.03 1.56
N TYR A 17 10.39 -0.03 2.26
CA TYR A 17 10.97 1.29 2.25
C TYR A 17 12.35 1.25 2.94
N PRO A 18 13.36 2.04 2.51
CA PRO A 18 14.67 2.09 3.15
C PRO A 18 14.56 2.34 4.67
N ASP A 19 15.30 1.55 5.43
CA ASP A 19 15.34 1.56 6.91
C ASP A 19 14.11 0.94 7.61
N ASP A 20 13.07 0.54 6.89
CA ASP A 20 11.96 -0.23 7.47
C ASP A 20 12.36 -1.69 7.74
N PRO A 21 11.68 -2.37 8.70
CA PRO A 21 11.97 -3.76 9.01
C PRO A 21 11.82 -4.69 7.81
N ASP A 22 12.79 -5.60 7.66
CA ASP A 22 12.70 -6.68 6.66
C ASP A 22 11.51 -7.59 6.91
N VAL A 23 10.96 -8.12 5.81
CA VAL A 23 9.90 -9.13 5.87
C VAL A 23 10.50 -10.51 6.01
N ALA A 24 10.10 -11.24 7.05
CA ALA A 24 10.43 -12.64 7.26
C ALA A 24 9.15 -13.47 7.48
N ILE A 25 8.96 -14.46 6.63
CA ILE A 25 7.83 -15.39 6.68
C ILE A 25 8.42 -16.80 6.75
N SER A 26 8.09 -17.54 7.81
CA SER A 26 8.63 -18.87 8.03
C SER A 26 7.61 -19.82 8.66
N PRO A 27 7.71 -21.15 8.41
CA PRO A 27 6.92 -22.12 9.13
C PRO A 27 7.26 -22.05 10.64
N HIS A 28 6.22 -21.96 11.47
CA HIS A 28 6.34 -22.12 12.93
C HIS A 28 5.96 -23.52 13.37
N ALA A 29 4.91 -24.10 12.77
CA ALA A 29 4.50 -25.48 12.98
C ALA A 29 4.20 -26.15 11.63
N GLY A 30 4.49 -27.45 11.52
CA GLY A 30 4.28 -28.26 10.33
C GLY A 30 3.36 -29.45 10.57
N PHE A 31 2.54 -29.81 9.58
CA PHE A 31 1.50 -30.83 9.75
C PHE A 31 2.04 -32.19 10.17
N ASP A 32 3.16 -32.62 9.62
CA ASP A 32 3.74 -33.95 9.88
C ASP A 32 4.26 -34.10 11.32
N ALA A 33 4.75 -33.01 11.92
CA ALA A 33 5.28 -33.03 13.28
C ALA A 33 4.20 -32.63 14.32
N ASP A 34 3.35 -31.68 14.00
CA ASP A 34 2.47 -31.00 14.96
C ASP A 34 0.99 -31.30 14.75
N GLY A 35 0.59 -31.90 13.62
CA GLY A 35 -0.80 -32.16 13.25
C GLY A 35 -1.56 -30.91 12.77
N TYR A 36 -0.87 -29.77 12.64
CA TYR A 36 -1.43 -28.49 12.15
C TYR A 36 -0.30 -27.64 11.52
N ARG A 37 -0.68 -26.55 10.86
CA ARG A 37 0.26 -25.60 10.26
C ARG A 37 0.08 -24.22 10.86
N VAL A 38 1.21 -23.57 11.19
CA VAL A 38 1.27 -22.17 11.59
C VAL A 38 2.44 -21.51 10.89
N THR A 39 2.19 -20.31 10.36
CA THR A 39 3.24 -19.47 9.77
C THR A 39 3.54 -18.31 10.72
N ALA A 40 4.81 -18.08 10.99
CA ALA A 40 5.28 -16.88 11.69
C ALA A 40 5.54 -15.77 10.70
N LEU A 41 5.10 -14.55 11.05
CA LEU A 41 5.27 -13.34 10.26
C LEU A 41 6.04 -12.31 11.09
N SER A 42 7.07 -11.70 10.51
CA SER A 42 7.77 -10.53 11.06
C SER A 42 7.90 -9.51 9.95
N MET A 43 7.31 -8.32 10.15
CA MET A 43 7.29 -7.25 9.16
C MET A 43 6.96 -5.91 9.81
N GLY A 44 7.25 -4.81 9.12
CA GLY A 44 6.77 -3.48 9.48
C GLY A 44 5.28 -3.29 9.20
N SER A 45 4.65 -2.31 9.84
CA SER A 45 3.24 -1.96 9.58
C SER A 45 3.02 -1.36 8.18
N HIS A 46 4.08 -0.84 7.57
CA HIS A 46 4.06 -0.22 6.23
C HIS A 46 4.64 -1.16 5.16
N THR A 47 4.35 -2.45 5.27
CA THR A 47 4.83 -3.48 4.35
C THR A 47 3.82 -3.73 3.23
N GLY A 48 4.30 -3.72 1.97
CA GLY A 48 3.50 -4.07 0.79
C GLY A 48 2.29 -3.14 0.59
N THR A 49 1.16 -3.71 0.19
CA THR A 49 -0.09 -2.95 0.04
C THR A 49 -0.76 -2.78 1.39
N HIS A 50 -0.86 -1.56 1.87
CA HIS A 50 -1.36 -1.24 3.22
C HIS A 50 -2.09 0.10 3.23
N VAL A 51 -2.68 0.45 4.36
CA VAL A 51 -3.31 1.74 4.63
C VAL A 51 -2.55 2.44 5.74
N ASP A 52 -2.34 3.74 5.57
CA ASP A 52 -1.76 4.61 6.60
C ASP A 52 -2.86 5.29 7.42
N ALA A 53 -2.73 5.24 8.74
CA ALA A 53 -3.53 6.05 9.63
C ALA A 53 -2.86 7.42 9.82
N PRO A 54 -3.61 8.50 10.13
CA PRO A 54 -3.03 9.82 10.41
C PRO A 54 -1.93 9.80 11.47
N SER A 55 -2.03 8.90 12.45
CA SER A 55 -1.00 8.72 13.50
C SER A 55 0.38 8.30 12.97
N HIS A 56 0.48 7.89 11.69
CA HIS A 56 1.77 7.59 11.08
C HIS A 56 2.68 8.82 10.99
N THR A 57 2.12 9.96 10.59
CA THR A 57 2.87 11.20 10.37
C THR A 57 2.45 12.35 11.29
N GLU A 58 1.30 12.27 11.94
CA GLU A 58 0.75 13.30 12.83
C GLU A 58 0.83 12.86 14.29
N ARG A 59 1.41 13.69 15.14
CA ARG A 59 1.61 13.39 16.58
C ARG A 59 0.31 13.01 17.29
N ASP A 60 -0.76 13.74 17.02
CA ASP A 60 -2.09 13.58 17.64
C ASP A 60 -3.10 13.00 16.63
N GLY A 61 -2.60 12.39 15.57
CA GLY A 61 -3.40 11.76 14.53
C GLY A 61 -4.11 10.51 15.04
N LYS A 62 -5.29 10.24 14.47
CA LYS A 62 -6.06 9.04 14.82
C LYS A 62 -5.31 7.77 14.41
N THR A 63 -5.37 6.78 15.28
CA THR A 63 -4.93 5.42 14.98
C THR A 63 -5.96 4.68 14.13
N LEU A 64 -5.55 3.61 13.47
CA LEU A 64 -6.45 2.81 12.61
C LEU A 64 -7.67 2.27 13.38
N GLY A 65 -7.50 1.90 14.65
CA GLY A 65 -8.56 1.39 15.51
C GLY A 65 -9.66 2.40 15.88
N GLU A 66 -9.43 3.68 15.62
CA GLU A 66 -10.41 4.76 15.89
C GLU A 66 -11.33 5.06 14.69
N PHE A 67 -11.15 4.35 13.59
CA PHE A 67 -12.02 4.44 12.42
C PHE A 67 -13.07 3.31 12.42
N SER A 68 -14.26 3.61 11.92
CA SER A 68 -15.26 2.57 11.70
C SER A 68 -14.89 1.73 10.47
N LEU A 69 -15.38 0.49 10.40
CA LEU A 69 -15.13 -0.39 9.24
C LEU A 69 -15.71 0.20 7.95
N ASP A 70 -16.78 0.96 8.03
CA ASP A 70 -17.40 1.60 6.85
C ASP A 70 -16.46 2.62 6.19
N THR A 71 -15.49 3.16 6.94
CA THR A 71 -14.44 4.05 6.41
C THR A 71 -13.56 3.35 5.37
N PHE A 72 -13.50 2.01 5.36
CA PHE A 72 -12.66 1.23 4.45
C PHE A 72 -13.44 0.57 3.31
N ARG A 73 -14.67 1.03 3.08
CA ARG A 73 -15.51 0.63 1.96
C ARG A 73 -15.76 1.86 1.07
N PHE A 74 -15.34 1.79 -0.18
CA PHE A 74 -15.33 2.94 -1.06
C PHE A 74 -16.02 2.67 -2.39
N ASP A 75 -16.66 3.69 -2.94
CA ASP A 75 -16.86 3.83 -4.36
C ASP A 75 -15.67 4.61 -4.93
N ALA A 76 -14.88 3.96 -5.79
CA ALA A 76 -13.58 4.48 -6.22
C ALA A 76 -13.61 4.99 -7.66
N GLN A 77 -12.94 6.12 -7.90
CA GLN A 77 -12.59 6.59 -9.23
C GLN A 77 -11.10 6.37 -9.50
N VAL A 78 -10.77 5.86 -10.69
CA VAL A 78 -9.38 5.72 -11.13
C VAL A 78 -9.00 6.90 -12.01
N ALA A 79 -7.91 7.57 -11.67
CA ALA A 79 -7.28 8.61 -12.48
C ALA A 79 -5.98 8.06 -13.11
N ASP A 80 -5.86 8.12 -14.42
CA ASP A 80 -4.61 7.81 -15.12
C ASP A 80 -3.68 9.03 -15.04
N VAL A 81 -2.68 8.93 -14.17
CA VAL A 81 -1.70 9.98 -13.89
C VAL A 81 -0.27 9.48 -14.11
N ARG A 82 -0.08 8.60 -15.09
CA ARG A 82 1.25 8.08 -15.44
C ARG A 82 2.23 9.21 -15.75
N ARG A 83 3.39 9.15 -15.13
CA ARG A 83 4.42 10.19 -15.18
C ARG A 83 5.81 9.56 -15.25
N ASP A 84 6.78 10.40 -15.59
CA ASP A 84 8.20 10.06 -15.47
C ASP A 84 8.64 9.99 -14.00
N ALA A 85 9.84 9.42 -13.79
CA ALA A 85 10.44 9.34 -12.46
C ALA A 85 10.52 10.72 -11.78
N ARG A 86 10.14 10.78 -10.50
CA ARG A 86 10.17 11.99 -9.65
C ARG A 86 9.38 13.17 -10.23
N ALA A 87 8.46 12.92 -11.15
CA ALA A 87 7.62 13.99 -11.68
C ALA A 87 6.48 14.36 -10.72
N PRO A 88 6.14 15.64 -10.61
CA PRO A 88 5.02 16.08 -9.80
C PRO A 88 3.68 15.68 -10.43
N ILE A 89 2.71 15.43 -9.58
CA ILE A 89 1.29 15.29 -9.91
C ILE A 89 0.58 16.45 -9.23
N ASP A 90 0.11 17.40 -10.02
CA ASP A 90 -0.55 18.61 -9.55
C ASP A 90 -2.09 18.46 -9.57
N VAL A 91 -2.79 19.35 -8.90
CA VAL A 91 -4.27 19.39 -8.90
C VAL A 91 -4.85 19.38 -10.31
N ALA A 92 -4.18 20.05 -11.26
CA ALA A 92 -4.60 20.12 -12.66
C ALA A 92 -4.52 18.76 -13.40
N ASP A 93 -3.77 17.79 -12.86
CA ASP A 93 -3.64 16.44 -13.40
C ASP A 93 -4.73 15.50 -12.89
N LEU A 94 -5.46 15.91 -11.85
CA LEU A 94 -6.50 15.12 -11.23
C LEU A 94 -7.86 15.37 -11.93
N PRO A 95 -8.78 14.39 -11.90
CA PRO A 95 -10.13 14.59 -12.43
C PRO A 95 -10.87 15.66 -11.62
N GLU A 96 -11.86 16.28 -12.23
CA GLU A 96 -12.79 17.12 -11.50
C GLU A 96 -13.42 16.33 -10.33
N ALA A 97 -13.81 17.05 -9.26
CA ALA A 97 -14.44 16.45 -8.09
C ALA A 97 -15.65 15.59 -8.50
N THR A 98 -15.72 14.41 -7.93
CA THR A 98 -16.78 13.43 -8.18
C THR A 98 -17.42 13.02 -6.86
N ASP A 99 -18.51 12.25 -6.95
CA ASP A 99 -19.17 11.67 -5.77
C ASP A 99 -18.44 10.42 -5.24
N ALA A 100 -17.25 10.07 -5.79
CA ALA A 100 -16.47 8.93 -5.33
C ALA A 100 -15.81 9.20 -3.97
N ASP A 101 -15.77 8.16 -3.12
CA ASP A 101 -15.19 8.23 -1.78
C ASP A 101 -13.67 8.10 -1.80
N LEU A 102 -13.11 7.50 -2.86
CA LEU A 102 -11.70 7.20 -3.03
C LEU A 102 -11.24 7.56 -4.44
N LEU A 103 -10.11 8.26 -4.52
CA LEU A 103 -9.40 8.49 -5.78
C LEU A 103 -8.19 7.54 -5.85
N VAL A 104 -8.19 6.66 -6.85
CA VAL A 104 -7.06 5.77 -7.14
C VAL A 104 -6.19 6.40 -8.21
N LEU A 105 -4.95 6.71 -7.89
CA LEU A 105 -3.98 7.28 -8.81
C LEU A 105 -3.21 6.16 -9.53
N HIS A 106 -3.51 5.94 -10.80
CA HIS A 106 -2.79 4.97 -11.63
C HIS A 106 -1.53 5.63 -12.19
N THR A 107 -0.43 5.45 -11.51
CA THR A 107 0.88 6.01 -11.89
C THR A 107 1.64 5.11 -12.87
N GLY A 108 1.29 3.81 -12.98
CA GLY A 108 2.04 2.80 -13.72
C GLY A 108 3.37 2.44 -13.05
N TRP A 109 3.57 2.83 -11.78
CA TRP A 109 4.84 2.64 -11.08
C TRP A 109 5.02 1.24 -10.51
N ASP A 110 3.93 0.47 -10.43
CA ASP A 110 3.90 -0.95 -10.10
C ASP A 110 4.78 -1.80 -11.03
N ASP A 111 4.98 -1.40 -12.29
CA ASP A 111 5.91 -2.05 -13.24
C ASP A 111 7.36 -2.06 -12.75
N HIS A 112 7.71 -1.22 -11.79
CA HIS A 112 9.05 -1.10 -11.21
C HIS A 112 9.21 -1.79 -9.86
N TRP A 113 8.17 -2.46 -9.35
CA TRP A 113 8.21 -3.18 -8.09
C TRP A 113 9.38 -4.17 -8.03
N GLY A 114 10.06 -4.24 -6.89
CA GLY A 114 11.23 -5.11 -6.70
C GLY A 114 12.53 -4.58 -7.32
N THR A 115 12.55 -3.33 -7.78
CA THR A 115 13.77 -2.67 -8.29
C THR A 115 14.03 -1.36 -7.55
N ASP A 116 15.30 -0.88 -7.58
CA ASP A 116 15.65 0.42 -6.97
C ASP A 116 14.89 1.59 -7.60
N ARG A 117 14.50 1.44 -8.87
CA ARG A 117 13.71 2.45 -9.58
C ARG A 117 12.35 2.69 -8.95
N TYR A 118 11.78 1.73 -8.24
CA TYR A 118 10.51 1.90 -7.56
C TYR A 118 10.49 3.08 -6.60
N LEU A 119 11.64 3.39 -5.98
CA LEU A 119 11.80 4.53 -5.06
C LEU A 119 11.86 5.90 -5.74
N ASP A 120 11.97 5.95 -7.07
CA ASP A 120 11.96 7.19 -7.87
C ASP A 120 10.55 7.57 -8.36
N HIS A 121 9.51 7.10 -7.67
CA HIS A 121 8.11 7.30 -8.07
C HIS A 121 7.71 8.78 -8.21
N PRO A 122 6.65 9.08 -9.02
CA PRO A 122 6.01 10.39 -9.01
C PRO A 122 5.41 10.70 -7.63
N TYR A 123 5.15 11.97 -7.38
CA TYR A 123 4.66 12.42 -6.07
C TYR A 123 3.57 13.49 -6.22
N LEU A 124 2.68 13.58 -5.23
CA LEU A 124 1.69 14.64 -5.15
C LEU A 124 2.35 15.93 -4.68
N THR A 125 2.02 17.05 -5.30
CA THR A 125 2.45 18.38 -4.84
C THR A 125 1.57 18.85 -3.68
N GLU A 126 2.12 19.76 -2.86
CA GLU A 126 1.30 20.56 -1.94
C GLU A 126 0.49 21.56 -2.77
N ALA A 127 -0.85 21.56 -2.64
CA ALA A 127 -1.74 22.45 -3.37
C ALA A 127 -2.04 23.71 -2.57
#